data_72ec4761c7cf27601f56a557be580f53
#
_entry.id   72ec4761c7cf27601f56a557be580f53
#
_cell.length_a   1.000
_cell.length_b   1.000
_cell.length_c   1.000
_cell.angle_alpha   90.00
_cell.angle_beta   90.00
_cell.angle_gamma   90.00
#
_symmetry.space_group_name_H-M   'P 1'
#
loop_
_entity.id
_entity.type
_entity.pdbx_description
1 polymer ?
#
loop_
_entity_poly.entity_id
_entity_poly.type
_entity_poly.pdbx_seq_one_letter_code
_entity_poly.pdbx_strand_id
1 'polypeptide(L)'
;MKKIKAIGLKEEGKPYRVVNAKTFREQLDALPKGKYQHTVEKYYKKASPPQFGWLYGLVYPQTLIALNDAGYEFTNVDQVDLFWKSMFANKEVLNRETGEIMKIPLSKSEFLTVDHMGFTAQIRQYCSEYLMVTISDPDPNWKKRKEEIQKAIDNEKRG
;
A
#
# COMPACT_ATOMS: atom_id res chain seq x y z
N MET A 1 -5.28 -1.95 26.56
CA MET A 1 -3.93 -2.54 26.76
C MET A 1 -3.23 -2.67 25.41
N LYS A 2 -1.97 -2.31 25.36
CA LYS A 2 -1.17 -2.36 24.13
C LYS A 2 -0.77 -3.80 23.81
N LYS A 3 -0.96 -4.24 22.56
CA LYS A 3 -0.54 -5.57 22.13
C LYS A 3 0.99 -5.69 22.14
N ILE A 4 1.50 -6.78 22.68
CA ILE A 4 2.90 -7.13 22.56
C ILE A 4 3.07 -7.93 21.27
N LYS A 5 3.99 -7.51 20.42
CA LYS A 5 4.29 -8.16 19.15
C LYS A 5 5.77 -8.54 19.10
N ALA A 6 6.05 -9.70 18.53
CA ALA A 6 7.40 -10.16 18.28
C ALA A 6 7.48 -10.89 16.96
N ILE A 7 8.64 -10.89 16.34
CA ILE A 7 8.90 -11.64 15.12
C ILE A 7 9.56 -12.96 15.50
N GLY A 8 9.01 -14.05 15.01
CA GLY A 8 9.57 -15.38 15.16
C GLY A 8 10.17 -15.89 13.86
N LEU A 9 11.11 -16.79 13.98
CA LEU A 9 11.79 -17.41 12.85
C LEU A 9 11.77 -18.94 12.99
N LYS A 10 11.31 -19.61 11.96
CA LYS A 10 11.37 -21.06 11.82
C LYS A 10 12.18 -21.41 10.59
N GLU A 11 13.36 -21.99 10.81
CA GLU A 11 14.24 -22.50 9.74
C GLU A 11 14.16 -24.01 9.70
N GLU A 12 14.41 -24.60 8.54
CA GLU A 12 14.44 -26.05 8.38
C GLU A 12 15.51 -26.68 9.26
N GLY A 13 15.14 -27.71 10.02
CA GLY A 13 16.05 -28.43 10.92
C GLY A 13 16.40 -27.67 12.20
N LYS A 14 15.82 -26.51 12.47
CA LYS A 14 16.05 -25.72 13.68
C LYS A 14 14.77 -25.49 14.48
N PRO A 15 14.84 -25.34 15.81
CA PRO A 15 13.66 -24.99 16.59
C PRO A 15 13.21 -23.57 16.30
N TYR A 16 11.91 -23.33 16.49
CA TYR A 16 11.35 -21.98 16.41
C TYR A 16 12.00 -21.07 17.45
N ARG A 17 12.35 -19.86 17.04
CA ARG A 17 12.95 -18.84 17.93
C ARG A 17 12.30 -17.48 17.70
N VAL A 18 12.30 -16.67 18.75
CA VAL A 18 11.84 -15.29 18.70
C VAL A 18 13.05 -14.36 18.45
N VAL A 19 12.95 -13.51 17.46
CA VAL A 19 13.95 -12.45 17.23
C VAL A 19 13.80 -11.42 18.36
N ASN A 20 14.92 -11.00 18.95
CA ASN A 20 14.92 -10.14 20.15
C ASN A 20 14.19 -10.77 21.36
N ALA A 21 14.47 -12.04 21.61
CA ALA A 21 13.82 -12.83 22.67
C ALA A 21 13.91 -12.17 24.07
N LYS A 22 15.02 -11.51 24.38
CA LYS A 22 15.21 -10.82 25.66
C LYS A 22 14.17 -9.72 25.88
N THR A 23 14.02 -8.82 24.90
CA THR A 23 13.04 -7.72 24.94
C THR A 23 11.62 -8.26 25.02
N PHE A 24 11.32 -9.28 24.24
CA PHE A 24 10.01 -9.93 24.24
C PHE A 24 9.68 -10.53 25.61
N ARG A 25 10.63 -11.21 26.23
CA ARG A 25 10.45 -11.78 27.56
C ARG A 25 10.25 -10.71 28.62
N GLU A 26 11.03 -9.64 28.59
CA GLU A 26 10.87 -8.49 29.50
C GLU A 26 9.47 -7.87 29.39
N GLN A 27 8.95 -7.74 28.17
CA GLN A 27 7.59 -7.22 27.94
C GLN A 27 6.52 -8.17 28.50
N LEU A 28 6.70 -9.49 28.35
CA LEU A 28 5.79 -10.49 28.90
C LEU A 28 5.80 -10.49 30.44
N ASP A 29 6.99 -10.39 31.04
CA ASP A 29 7.16 -10.38 32.50
C ASP A 29 6.53 -9.12 33.14
N ALA A 30 6.46 -8.03 32.39
CA ALA A 30 5.84 -6.78 32.85
C ALA A 30 4.30 -6.78 32.76
N LEU A 31 3.69 -7.83 32.20
CA LEU A 31 2.23 -7.92 32.11
C LEU A 31 1.58 -8.09 33.49
N PRO A 32 0.41 -7.43 33.73
CA PRO A 32 -0.36 -7.66 34.94
C PRO A 32 -0.80 -9.11 35.08
N LYS A 33 -1.08 -9.54 36.30
CA LYS A 33 -1.62 -10.88 36.57
C LYS A 33 -2.91 -11.12 35.77
N GLY A 34 -2.98 -12.25 35.05
CA GLY A 34 -4.15 -12.59 34.26
C GLY A 34 -3.90 -13.72 33.28
N LYS A 35 -4.93 -14.03 32.51
CA LYS A 35 -4.86 -14.99 31.40
C LYS A 35 -4.66 -14.22 30.10
N TYR A 36 -3.80 -14.71 29.22
CA TYR A 36 -3.46 -14.08 27.95
C TYR A 36 -3.55 -15.09 26.81
N GLN A 37 -3.96 -14.63 25.66
CA GLN A 37 -4.00 -15.43 24.45
C GLN A 37 -2.73 -15.16 23.63
N HIS A 38 -2.04 -16.24 23.23
CA HIS A 38 -0.93 -16.18 22.29
C HIS A 38 -1.42 -16.60 20.91
N THR A 39 -1.02 -15.84 19.90
CA THR A 39 -1.32 -16.15 18.49
C THR A 39 -0.03 -16.12 17.69
N VAL A 40 0.19 -17.15 16.88
CA VAL A 40 1.30 -17.22 15.92
C VAL A 40 0.70 -17.28 14.53
N GLU A 41 1.08 -16.33 13.69
CA GLU A 41 0.62 -16.25 12.30
C GLU A 41 1.80 -15.96 11.38
N LYS A 42 1.66 -16.27 10.10
CA LYS A 42 2.72 -16.02 9.13
C LYS A 42 2.94 -14.51 8.98
N TYR A 43 4.21 -14.10 9.09
CA TYR A 43 4.57 -12.70 8.97
C TYR A 43 4.75 -12.30 7.51
N TYR A 44 4.08 -11.23 7.13
CA TYR A 44 4.26 -10.58 5.83
C TYR A 44 4.61 -9.11 6.06
N LYS A 45 5.67 -8.67 5.39
CA LYS A 45 6.07 -7.26 5.46
C LYS A 45 5.00 -6.38 4.78
N LYS A 46 4.41 -5.47 5.54
CA LYS A 46 3.46 -4.49 4.99
C LYS A 46 4.21 -3.41 4.20
N ALA A 47 3.50 -2.81 3.23
CA ALA A 47 4.03 -1.66 2.51
C ALA A 47 4.41 -0.54 3.48
N SER A 48 5.58 0.04 3.27
CA SER A 48 6.17 1.03 4.18
C SER A 48 5.60 2.43 3.97
N PRO A 49 5.66 3.33 4.98
CA PRO A 49 5.32 4.74 4.77
C PRO A 49 6.05 5.42 3.61
N PRO A 50 7.37 5.19 3.37
CA PRO A 50 8.03 5.71 2.17
C PRO A 50 7.43 5.22 0.85
N GLN A 51 7.00 3.95 0.78
CA GLN A 51 6.33 3.42 -0.42
C GLN A 51 5.00 4.14 -0.69
N PHE A 52 4.19 4.36 0.33
CA PHE A 52 2.96 5.15 0.19
C PHE A 52 3.26 6.62 -0.12
N GLY A 53 4.30 7.19 0.47
CA GLY A 53 4.74 8.55 0.18
C GLY A 53 5.07 8.76 -1.29
N TRP A 54 5.84 7.84 -1.87
CA TRP A 54 6.14 7.85 -3.31
C TRP A 54 4.86 7.69 -4.15
N LEU A 55 3.99 6.75 -3.79
CA LEU A 55 2.75 6.48 -4.50
C LEU A 55 1.82 7.72 -4.52
N TYR A 56 1.48 8.24 -3.33
CA TYR A 56 0.58 9.40 -3.20
C TYR A 56 1.23 10.73 -3.60
N GLY A 57 2.53 10.86 -3.38
CA GLY A 57 3.26 12.10 -3.63
C GLY A 57 3.76 12.28 -5.05
N LEU A 58 4.00 11.20 -5.78
CA LEU A 58 4.58 11.24 -7.12
C LEU A 58 3.71 10.51 -8.16
N VAL A 59 3.41 9.24 -7.93
CA VAL A 59 2.71 8.40 -8.93
C VAL A 59 1.30 8.92 -9.19
N TYR A 60 0.52 9.13 -8.17
CA TYR A 60 -0.87 9.59 -8.32
C TYR A 60 -0.97 10.98 -8.96
N PRO A 61 -0.17 11.99 -8.58
CA PRO A 61 -0.18 13.25 -9.30
C PRO A 61 0.19 13.13 -10.78
N GLN A 62 1.19 12.31 -11.14
CA GLN A 62 1.54 12.06 -12.54
C GLN A 62 0.39 11.39 -13.30
N THR A 63 -0.24 10.39 -12.70
CA THR A 63 -1.36 9.69 -13.33
C THR A 63 -2.62 10.54 -13.39
N LEU A 64 -2.84 11.44 -12.42
CA LEU A 64 -3.92 12.42 -12.45
C LEU A 64 -3.84 13.26 -13.74
N ILE A 65 -2.66 13.79 -14.04
CA ILE A 65 -2.42 14.58 -15.25
C ILE A 65 -2.69 13.73 -16.50
N ALA A 66 -2.10 12.54 -16.56
CA ALA A 66 -2.23 11.67 -17.71
C ALA A 66 -3.68 11.22 -17.97
N LEU A 67 -4.43 10.89 -16.91
CA LEU A 67 -5.83 10.50 -17.02
C LEU A 67 -6.72 11.67 -17.44
N ASN A 68 -6.48 12.86 -16.89
CA ASN A 68 -7.24 14.05 -17.29
C ASN A 68 -6.93 14.46 -18.72
N ASP A 69 -5.71 14.29 -19.18
CA ASP A 69 -5.36 14.49 -20.60
C ASP A 69 -6.07 13.48 -21.52
N ALA A 70 -6.38 12.29 -21.00
CA ALA A 70 -7.13 11.27 -21.72
C ALA A 70 -8.67 11.44 -21.64
N GLY A 71 -9.16 12.49 -21.00
CA GLY A 71 -10.58 12.85 -20.94
C GLY A 71 -11.26 12.65 -19.59
N TYR A 72 -10.57 12.14 -18.57
CA TYR A 72 -11.12 12.06 -17.22
C TYR A 72 -11.13 13.43 -16.54
N GLU A 73 -11.94 13.58 -15.52
CA GLU A 73 -12.09 14.83 -14.78
C GLU A 73 -11.81 14.62 -13.27
N PHE A 74 -10.68 13.98 -12.96
CA PHE A 74 -10.26 13.81 -11.57
C PHE A 74 -9.81 15.13 -10.95
N THR A 75 -10.29 15.41 -9.74
CA THR A 75 -9.99 16.67 -9.04
C THR A 75 -8.94 16.53 -7.95
N ASN A 76 -8.70 15.30 -7.47
CA ASN A 76 -7.74 15.03 -6.40
C ASN A 76 -7.17 13.62 -6.49
N VAL A 77 -6.08 13.38 -5.74
CA VAL A 77 -5.38 12.10 -5.74
C VAL A 77 -6.18 10.96 -5.07
N ASP A 78 -7.11 11.28 -4.18
CA ASP A 78 -7.96 10.26 -3.54
C ASP A 78 -8.87 9.58 -4.57
N GLN A 79 -9.39 10.33 -5.51
CA GLN A 79 -10.16 9.79 -6.63
C GLN A 79 -9.31 8.90 -7.54
N VAL A 80 -8.07 9.30 -7.79
CA VAL A 80 -7.10 8.52 -8.58
C VAL A 80 -6.73 7.22 -7.84
N ASP A 81 -6.56 7.28 -6.53
CA ASP A 81 -6.32 6.10 -5.69
C ASP A 81 -7.45 5.08 -5.83
N LEU A 82 -8.69 5.52 -5.71
CA LEU A 82 -9.86 4.65 -5.88
C LEU A 82 -9.96 4.08 -7.29
N PHE A 83 -9.66 4.88 -8.30
CA PHE A 83 -9.65 4.44 -9.70
C PHE A 83 -8.67 3.29 -9.91
N TRP A 84 -7.41 3.45 -9.50
CA TRP A 84 -6.41 2.41 -9.65
C TRP A 84 -6.69 1.17 -8.81
N LYS A 85 -7.16 1.35 -7.59
CA LYS A 85 -7.51 0.24 -6.69
C LYS A 85 -8.69 -0.57 -7.22
N SER A 86 -9.68 0.06 -7.80
CA SER A 86 -10.81 -0.65 -8.39
C SER A 86 -10.37 -1.57 -9.53
N MET A 87 -9.31 -1.20 -10.23
CA MET A 87 -8.78 -1.99 -11.34
C MET A 87 -7.77 -3.06 -10.89
N PHE A 88 -6.86 -2.73 -9.98
CA PHE A 88 -5.67 -3.54 -9.72
C PHE A 88 -5.46 -3.96 -8.26
N ALA A 89 -6.17 -3.39 -7.32
CA ALA A 89 -5.98 -3.67 -5.89
C ALA A 89 -7.30 -3.73 -5.14
N ASN A 90 -8.05 -4.80 -5.39
CA ASN A 90 -9.35 -5.02 -4.77
C ASN A 90 -9.46 -6.43 -4.21
N LYS A 91 -10.41 -6.60 -3.31
CA LYS A 91 -10.85 -7.90 -2.81
C LYS A 91 -12.30 -8.15 -3.21
N GLU A 92 -12.66 -9.40 -3.39
CA GLU A 92 -14.01 -9.79 -3.73
C GLU A 92 -14.80 -10.16 -2.46
N VAL A 93 -16.02 -9.66 -2.37
CA VAL A 93 -16.97 -10.00 -1.31
C VAL A 93 -18.18 -10.66 -1.95
N LEU A 94 -18.49 -11.89 -1.49
CA LEU A 94 -19.61 -12.67 -1.99
C LEU A 94 -20.86 -12.46 -1.12
N ASN A 95 -21.97 -12.13 -1.76
CA ASN A 95 -23.28 -12.23 -1.14
C ASN A 95 -23.79 -13.65 -1.30
N ARG A 96 -23.86 -14.41 -0.22
CA ARG A 96 -24.25 -15.83 -0.24
C ARG A 96 -25.70 -16.06 -0.63
N GLU A 97 -26.58 -15.07 -0.42
CA GLU A 97 -28.00 -15.19 -0.74
C GLU A 97 -28.28 -14.96 -2.23
N THR A 98 -27.62 -13.98 -2.83
CA THR A 98 -27.84 -13.59 -4.23
C THR A 98 -26.79 -14.13 -5.19
N GLY A 99 -25.65 -14.61 -4.70
CA GLY A 99 -24.51 -15.03 -5.52
C GLY A 99 -23.74 -13.85 -6.11
N GLU A 100 -24.11 -12.61 -5.78
CA GLU A 100 -23.46 -11.41 -6.29
C GLU A 100 -22.05 -11.25 -5.72
N ILE A 101 -21.09 -10.90 -6.58
CA ILE A 101 -19.71 -10.61 -6.20
C ILE A 101 -19.47 -9.11 -6.34
N MET A 102 -19.02 -8.49 -5.24
CA MET A 102 -18.66 -7.07 -5.20
C MET A 102 -17.15 -6.93 -5.03
N LYS A 103 -16.54 -6.02 -5.78
CA LYS A 103 -15.12 -5.67 -5.63
C LYS A 103 -14.98 -4.45 -4.73
N ILE A 104 -14.16 -4.59 -3.69
CA ILE A 104 -13.90 -3.52 -2.71
C ILE A 104 -12.40 -3.19 -2.74
N PRO A 105 -12.02 -1.89 -2.83
CA PRO A 105 -10.61 -1.49 -2.80
C PRO A 105 -9.91 -1.92 -1.51
N LEU A 106 -8.65 -2.33 -1.62
CA LEU A 106 -7.83 -2.63 -0.45
C LEU A 106 -7.48 -1.35 0.31
N SER A 107 -7.53 -1.41 1.64
CA SER A 107 -7.07 -0.33 2.51
C SER A 107 -5.55 -0.37 2.67
N LYS A 108 -4.93 0.74 3.17
CA LYS A 108 -3.50 0.77 3.48
C LYS A 108 -3.06 -0.36 4.41
N SER A 109 -3.89 -0.72 5.38
CA SER A 109 -3.57 -1.77 6.34
C SER A 109 -3.56 -3.17 5.71
N GLU A 110 -4.21 -3.34 4.59
CA GLU A 110 -4.28 -4.61 3.84
C GLU A 110 -3.17 -4.73 2.79
N PHE A 111 -2.48 -3.64 2.45
CA PHE A 111 -1.39 -3.64 1.46
C PHE A 111 -0.10 -4.23 2.03
N LEU A 112 0.33 -5.34 1.47
CA LEU A 112 1.66 -5.91 1.71
C LEU A 112 2.68 -5.28 0.75
N THR A 113 3.98 -5.44 1.04
CA THR A 113 5.04 -4.95 0.14
C THR A 113 4.91 -5.54 -1.26
N VAL A 114 4.59 -6.83 -1.36
CA VAL A 114 4.38 -7.53 -2.64
C VAL A 114 3.18 -6.95 -3.39
N ASP A 115 2.07 -6.69 -2.70
CA ASP A 115 0.88 -6.08 -3.28
C ASP A 115 1.17 -4.68 -3.83
N HIS A 116 1.91 -3.88 -3.06
CA HIS A 116 2.33 -2.54 -3.46
C HIS A 116 3.18 -2.57 -4.73
N MET A 117 4.16 -3.47 -4.81
CA MET A 117 5.02 -3.63 -5.98
C MET A 117 4.23 -4.06 -7.21
N GLY A 118 3.35 -5.04 -7.06
CA GLY A 118 2.48 -5.51 -8.15
C GLY A 118 1.51 -4.43 -8.61
N PHE A 119 0.90 -3.74 -7.68
CA PHE A 119 -0.04 -2.64 -7.93
C PHE A 119 0.62 -1.50 -8.72
N THR A 120 1.78 -1.03 -8.28
CA THR A 120 2.51 0.04 -8.98
C THR A 120 3.02 -0.40 -10.35
N ALA A 121 3.46 -1.65 -10.50
CA ALA A 121 3.85 -2.20 -11.78
C ALA A 121 2.69 -2.21 -12.78
N GLN A 122 1.48 -2.58 -12.35
CA GLN A 122 0.28 -2.57 -13.18
C GLN A 122 -0.14 -1.15 -13.58
N ILE A 123 -0.04 -0.18 -12.67
CA ILE A 123 -0.28 1.24 -12.99
C ILE A 123 0.71 1.73 -14.05
N ARG A 124 1.99 1.43 -13.88
CA ARG A 124 3.05 1.84 -14.81
C ARG A 124 2.84 1.21 -16.19
N GLN A 125 2.47 -0.06 -16.23
CA GLN A 125 2.18 -0.76 -17.47
C GLN A 125 0.98 -0.14 -18.18
N TYR A 126 -0.11 0.10 -17.48
CA TYR A 126 -1.31 0.75 -18.04
C TYR A 126 -0.98 2.13 -18.61
N CYS A 127 -0.24 2.94 -17.86
CA CYS A 127 0.15 4.27 -18.31
C CYS A 127 1.03 4.22 -19.57
N SER A 128 1.96 3.28 -19.64
CA SER A 128 2.81 3.08 -20.82
C SER A 128 2.01 2.63 -22.05
N GLU A 129 1.12 1.66 -21.87
CA GLU A 129 0.38 1.06 -23.00
C GLU A 129 -0.81 1.90 -23.50
N TYR A 130 -1.56 2.50 -22.58
CA TYR A 130 -2.81 3.18 -22.92
C TYR A 130 -2.75 4.70 -22.85
N LEU A 131 -1.92 5.25 -21.99
CA LEU A 131 -1.78 6.71 -21.81
C LEU A 131 -0.50 7.27 -22.45
N MET A 132 0.37 6.41 -22.93
CA MET A 132 1.65 6.78 -23.54
C MET A 132 2.54 7.63 -22.61
N VAL A 133 2.47 7.36 -21.31
CA VAL A 133 3.20 8.09 -20.26
C VAL A 133 4.09 7.13 -19.49
N THR A 134 5.34 7.52 -19.27
CA THR A 134 6.29 6.80 -18.41
C THR A 134 6.21 7.33 -16.99
N ILE A 135 5.85 6.47 -16.04
CA ILE A 135 5.85 6.81 -14.62
C ILE A 135 7.25 6.61 -14.06
N SER A 136 7.73 7.58 -13.29
CA SER A 136 9.07 7.56 -12.69
C SER A 136 9.27 6.36 -11.77
N ASP A 137 10.49 5.81 -11.77
CA ASP A 137 10.89 4.78 -10.81
C ASP A 137 10.87 5.30 -9.37
N PRO A 138 10.77 4.42 -8.37
CA PRO A 138 10.95 4.81 -6.98
C PRO A 138 12.26 5.59 -6.79
N ASP A 139 12.15 6.78 -6.23
CA ASP A 139 13.26 7.73 -6.14
C ASP A 139 13.33 8.27 -4.70
N PRO A 140 14.50 8.17 -4.03
CA PRO A 140 14.67 8.78 -2.71
C PRO A 140 14.44 10.30 -2.71
N ASN A 141 14.54 10.95 -3.86
CA ASN A 141 14.29 12.39 -4.03
C ASN A 141 12.87 12.71 -4.55
N TRP A 142 11.92 11.83 -4.34
CA TRP A 142 10.54 12.01 -4.82
C TRP A 142 9.89 13.33 -4.36
N LYS A 143 10.30 13.88 -3.22
CA LYS A 143 9.76 15.15 -2.72
C LYS A 143 10.09 16.33 -3.62
N LYS A 144 11.27 16.35 -4.21
CA LYS A 144 11.66 17.37 -5.20
C LYS A 144 10.82 17.27 -6.47
N ARG A 145 10.63 16.07 -6.98
CA ARG A 145 9.78 15.83 -8.14
C ARG A 145 8.32 16.15 -7.89
N LYS A 146 7.85 15.94 -6.65
CA LYS A 146 6.49 16.31 -6.22
C LYS A 146 6.22 17.79 -6.44
N GLU A 147 7.16 18.67 -6.07
CA GLU A 147 7.01 20.12 -6.28
C GLU A 147 6.89 20.49 -7.75
N GLU A 148 7.71 19.88 -8.61
CA GLU A 148 7.66 20.10 -10.06
C GLU A 148 6.31 19.64 -10.66
N ILE A 149 5.82 18.48 -10.24
CA ILE A 149 4.54 17.94 -10.68
C ILE A 149 3.38 18.80 -10.18
N GLN A 150 3.44 19.27 -8.93
CA GLN A 150 2.40 20.14 -8.39
C GLN A 150 2.30 21.45 -9.17
N LYS A 151 3.43 22.02 -9.56
CA LYS A 151 3.47 23.20 -10.44
C LYS A 151 2.81 22.92 -11.79
N ALA A 152 3.07 21.75 -12.39
CA ALA A 152 2.46 21.35 -13.65
C ALA A 152 0.93 21.20 -13.52
N ILE A 153 0.44 20.61 -12.43
CA ILE A 153 -1.00 20.48 -12.13
C ILE A 153 -1.64 21.87 -11.99
N ASP A 154 -1.02 22.74 -11.23
CA ASP A 154 -1.52 24.10 -11.00
C ASP A 154 -1.58 24.90 -12.31
N ASN A 155 -0.59 24.72 -13.19
CA ASN A 155 -0.57 25.37 -14.50
C ASN A 155 -1.70 24.85 -15.41
N GLU A 156 -1.99 23.54 -15.38
CA GLU A 156 -3.12 22.97 -16.14
C GLU A 156 -4.47 23.51 -15.65
N LYS A 157 -4.64 23.67 -14.35
CA LYS A 157 -5.87 24.23 -13.76
C LYS A 157 -6.10 25.71 -14.11
N ARG A 158 -5.02 26.44 -14.42
CA ARG A 158 -5.09 27.86 -14.83
C ARG A 158 -5.31 28.05 -16.32
N GLY A 159 -5.06 27.02 -17.10
CA GLY A 159 -5.30 27.00 -18.53
C GLY A 159 -6.75 26.64 -18.85
#